data_8613314c0bc1a8eff9063067455118a9
#
_entry.id   8613314c0bc1a8eff9063067455118a9
#
_cell.length_a   1.000
_cell.length_b   1.000
_cell.length_c   1.000
_cell.angle_alpha   90.00
_cell.angle_beta   90.00
_cell.angle_gamma   90.00
#
_symmetry.space_group_name_H-M   'P 1'
#
loop_
_entity.id
_entity.type
_entity.pdbx_description
1 polymer ?
#
loop_
_entity_poly.entity_id
_entity_poly.type
_entity_poly.pdbx_seq_one_letter_code
_entity_poly.pdbx_strand_id
1 'polypeptide(L)'
;MRPFFLLFILAQLVHSQPIQWNQFRGPNGNGDAGKANLPIQFSETKNLTWKTPMPGKAWSSPVVKDGKVWITNAEEDGFKMWAIQLDWTTGKPLKKILVFENKEPQFCHPMNSYATPTPVIAGNQVFVHFGSHGTAALDINTGRKIWERRDFKCDHYRGAAASPIPHLDTLIVHFDGHDLQYIVCLSQKTGKTIWKKERAYDFKTDNGDRKKA
;
A
#
# COMPACT_ATOMS: atom_id res chain seq x y z
N MET A 1 18.75 17.72 -64.33
CA MET A 1 17.91 17.87 -63.11
C MET A 1 18.16 16.65 -62.22
N ARG A 2 18.81 16.82 -61.05
CA ARG A 2 19.03 15.74 -60.06
C ARG A 2 17.93 15.84 -59.01
N PRO A 3 17.23 14.77 -58.63
CA PRO A 3 16.24 14.84 -57.56
C PRO A 3 16.94 14.91 -56.23
N PHE A 4 16.57 15.89 -55.40
CA PHE A 4 16.93 16.01 -54.00
C PHE A 4 16.03 15.06 -53.21
N PHE A 5 16.57 13.99 -52.63
CA PHE A 5 15.88 13.16 -51.68
C PHE A 5 15.99 13.82 -50.29
N LEU A 6 14.89 14.36 -49.81
CA LEU A 6 14.78 14.85 -48.44
C LEU A 6 14.59 13.66 -47.51
N LEU A 7 15.63 13.30 -46.75
CA LEU A 7 15.56 12.25 -45.73
C LEU A 7 14.90 12.81 -44.46
N PHE A 8 13.62 12.48 -44.24
CA PHE A 8 12.94 12.78 -42.98
C PHE A 8 13.43 11.78 -41.91
N ILE A 9 14.33 12.23 -41.03
CA ILE A 9 14.68 11.51 -39.80
C ILE A 9 13.55 11.73 -38.80
N LEU A 10 12.65 10.74 -38.66
CA LEU A 10 11.71 10.69 -37.56
C LEU A 10 12.49 10.38 -36.26
N ALA A 11 12.78 11.41 -35.47
CA ALA A 11 13.27 11.23 -34.12
C ALA A 11 12.13 10.59 -33.30
N GLN A 12 12.21 9.29 -33.07
CA GLN A 12 11.32 8.62 -32.11
C GLN A 12 11.70 9.11 -30.71
N LEU A 13 10.87 9.96 -30.13
CA LEU A 13 10.91 10.29 -28.71
C LEU A 13 10.60 9.00 -27.95
N VAL A 14 11.64 8.35 -27.44
CA VAL A 14 11.48 7.24 -26.50
C VAL A 14 10.90 7.84 -25.23
N HIS A 15 9.57 7.86 -25.12
CA HIS A 15 8.90 8.13 -23.87
C HIS A 15 9.15 6.92 -22.96
N SER A 16 10.03 7.10 -21.99
CA SER A 16 10.09 6.12 -20.88
C SER A 16 8.73 6.10 -20.21
N GLN A 17 8.09 4.92 -20.19
CA GLN A 17 6.84 4.76 -19.49
C GLN A 17 7.05 5.13 -18.01
N PRO A 18 6.13 5.91 -17.41
CA PRO A 18 6.27 6.27 -16.01
C PRO A 18 6.28 5.00 -15.14
N ILE A 19 7.14 5.00 -14.13
CA ILE A 19 7.26 3.86 -13.21
C ILE A 19 5.91 3.61 -12.56
N GLN A 20 5.43 2.37 -12.66
CA GLN A 20 4.20 1.89 -12.05
C GLN A 20 4.53 0.75 -11.09
N TRP A 21 4.34 0.98 -9.79
CA TRP A 21 4.53 0.00 -8.72
C TRP A 21 3.37 0.13 -7.74
N ASN A 22 2.22 -0.34 -8.13
CA ASN A 22 0.92 0.06 -7.58
C ASN A 22 0.44 -0.79 -6.40
N GLN A 23 1.19 -1.81 -5.98
CA GLN A 23 0.83 -2.70 -4.87
C GLN A 23 2.06 -3.35 -4.25
N PHE A 24 1.87 -4.08 -3.14
CA PHE A 24 2.92 -4.91 -2.55
C PHE A 24 3.50 -5.89 -3.57
N ARG A 25 4.83 -5.90 -3.69
CA ARG A 25 5.58 -6.71 -4.67
C ARG A 25 5.30 -6.35 -6.14
N GLY A 26 4.83 -5.12 -6.38
CA GLY A 26 4.72 -4.56 -7.74
C GLY A 26 3.50 -5.00 -8.54
N PRO A 27 3.43 -4.61 -9.81
CA PRO A 27 2.22 -4.76 -10.64
C PRO A 27 1.75 -6.21 -10.80
N ASN A 28 2.68 -7.16 -10.77
CA ASN A 28 2.38 -8.59 -10.88
C ASN A 28 2.33 -9.32 -9.52
N GLY A 29 2.59 -8.62 -8.41
CA GLY A 29 2.60 -9.19 -7.06
C GLY A 29 3.73 -10.20 -6.79
N ASN A 30 4.71 -10.32 -7.69
CA ASN A 30 5.79 -11.31 -7.62
C ASN A 30 7.15 -10.73 -7.17
N GLY A 31 7.25 -9.38 -7.07
CA GLY A 31 8.50 -8.69 -6.70
C GLY A 31 9.50 -8.53 -7.84
N ASP A 32 9.10 -8.86 -9.07
CA ASP A 32 9.95 -8.74 -10.25
C ASP A 32 9.79 -7.35 -10.88
N ALA A 33 10.90 -6.60 -10.93
CA ALA A 33 10.99 -5.29 -11.58
C ALA A 33 11.32 -5.39 -13.07
N GLY A 34 11.40 -6.59 -13.63
CA GLY A 34 11.77 -6.82 -15.03
C GLY A 34 13.21 -6.43 -15.31
N LYS A 35 13.45 -5.88 -16.50
CA LYS A 35 14.79 -5.43 -16.94
C LYS A 35 15.16 -4.05 -16.36
N ALA A 36 15.02 -3.89 -15.04
CA ALA A 36 15.42 -2.66 -14.38
C ALA A 36 16.95 -2.59 -14.22
N ASN A 37 17.54 -1.45 -14.58
CA ASN A 37 18.95 -1.19 -14.32
C ASN A 37 19.10 -0.71 -12.86
N LEU A 38 19.17 -1.66 -11.93
CA LEU A 38 19.28 -1.37 -10.52
C LEU A 38 20.74 -1.15 -10.12
N PRO A 39 21.02 -0.18 -9.23
CA PRO A 39 22.36 0.03 -8.73
C PRO A 39 22.78 -1.13 -7.82
N ILE A 40 23.96 -1.72 -8.08
CA ILE A 40 24.56 -2.77 -7.24
C ILE A 40 25.33 -2.20 -6.04
N GLN A 41 25.59 -0.90 -6.03
CA GLN A 41 26.19 -0.18 -4.91
C GLN A 41 25.26 0.93 -4.47
N PHE A 42 24.98 0.97 -3.20
CA PHE A 42 24.04 1.90 -2.59
C PHE A 42 24.56 2.38 -1.25
N SER A 43 24.56 3.68 -1.01
CA SER A 43 24.89 4.30 0.28
C SER A 43 24.21 5.66 0.41
N GLU A 44 24.38 6.33 1.55
CA GLU A 44 23.84 7.69 1.75
C GLU A 44 24.44 8.74 0.79
N THR A 45 25.57 8.44 0.18
CA THR A 45 26.26 9.34 -0.75
C THR A 45 26.34 8.80 -2.18
N LYS A 46 25.84 7.58 -2.43
CA LYS A 46 25.93 6.94 -3.74
C LYS A 46 24.61 6.32 -4.14
N ASN A 47 24.13 6.67 -5.32
CA ASN A 47 22.87 6.19 -5.90
C ASN A 47 21.65 6.51 -5.04
N LEU A 48 21.70 7.57 -4.22
CA LEU A 48 20.60 8.10 -3.45
C LEU A 48 20.13 9.42 -4.10
N THR A 49 18.90 9.47 -4.59
CA THR A 49 18.34 10.67 -5.19
C THR A 49 17.80 11.62 -4.10
N TRP A 50 17.10 11.06 -3.10
CA TRP A 50 16.57 11.82 -1.96
C TRP A 50 16.35 10.92 -0.74
N LYS A 51 16.27 11.53 0.43
CA LYS A 51 15.95 10.88 1.70
C LYS A 51 14.98 11.79 2.46
N THR A 52 13.82 11.28 2.81
CA THR A 52 12.78 12.05 3.49
C THR A 52 12.47 11.43 4.85
N PRO A 53 12.67 12.15 5.97
CA PRO A 53 12.30 11.66 7.28
C PRO A 53 10.79 11.55 7.42
N MET A 54 10.32 10.45 8.04
CA MET A 54 8.91 10.23 8.34
C MET A 54 8.66 10.25 9.83
N PRO A 55 7.64 11.00 10.30
CA PRO A 55 7.25 10.96 11.70
C PRO A 55 6.61 9.61 12.04
N GLY A 56 6.74 9.14 13.28
CA GLY A 56 6.15 7.87 13.70
C GLY A 56 6.76 6.67 12.99
N LYS A 57 5.92 5.67 12.67
CA LYS A 57 6.35 4.44 11.99
C LYS A 57 5.63 4.27 10.64
N ALA A 58 6.43 4.10 9.57
CA ALA A 58 5.96 3.87 8.21
C ALA A 58 6.69 2.63 7.64
N TRP A 59 6.17 1.43 7.92
CA TRP A 59 6.80 0.17 7.53
C TRP A 59 6.18 -0.45 6.27
N SER A 60 5.19 0.21 5.70
CA SER A 60 4.64 -0.20 4.41
C SER A 60 5.67 -0.06 3.29
N SER A 61 5.60 -0.94 2.29
CA SER A 61 6.31 -0.70 1.05
C SER A 61 5.72 0.54 0.35
N PRO A 62 6.56 1.39 -0.27
CA PRO A 62 6.05 2.47 -1.09
C PRO A 62 5.36 1.92 -2.34
N VAL A 63 4.25 2.55 -2.74
CA VAL A 63 3.62 2.32 -4.05
C VAL A 63 3.73 3.57 -4.90
N VAL A 64 3.91 3.38 -6.20
CA VAL A 64 4.23 4.46 -7.13
C VAL A 64 3.29 4.44 -8.32
N LYS A 65 2.72 5.60 -8.63
CA LYS A 65 1.96 5.84 -9.86
C LYS A 65 2.06 7.31 -10.27
N ASP A 66 2.29 7.54 -11.55
CA ASP A 66 2.26 8.87 -12.19
C ASP A 66 3.12 9.91 -11.46
N GLY A 67 4.36 9.53 -11.11
CA GLY A 67 5.32 10.41 -10.44
C GLY A 67 5.00 10.72 -8.97
N LYS A 68 4.12 9.94 -8.34
CA LYS A 68 3.75 10.10 -6.93
C LYS A 68 3.98 8.81 -6.17
N VAL A 69 4.54 8.93 -4.98
CA VAL A 69 4.78 7.83 -4.05
C VAL A 69 3.74 7.91 -2.93
N TRP A 70 3.13 6.78 -2.60
CA TRP A 70 2.22 6.66 -1.48
C TRP A 70 2.72 5.64 -0.47
N ILE A 71 2.61 5.99 0.81
CA ILE A 71 2.90 5.12 1.95
C ILE A 71 1.81 5.26 3.01
N THR A 72 1.67 4.25 3.85
CA THR A 72 0.94 4.37 5.12
C THR A 72 1.91 4.78 6.23
N ASN A 73 1.39 5.46 7.23
CA ASN A 73 2.13 5.92 8.40
C ASN A 73 1.22 5.90 9.63
N ALA A 74 1.79 5.70 10.81
CA ALA A 74 1.03 5.76 12.06
C ALA A 74 1.88 6.36 13.18
N GLU A 75 1.24 6.99 14.14
CA GLU A 75 1.85 7.29 15.45
C GLU A 75 2.19 5.97 16.15
N GLU A 76 3.23 5.97 16.97
CA GLU A 76 3.72 4.75 17.64
C GLU A 76 2.70 4.15 18.60
N ASP A 77 1.86 4.98 19.16
CA ASP A 77 0.76 4.63 20.06
C ASP A 77 -0.52 4.18 19.32
N GLY A 78 -0.57 4.35 17.98
CA GLY A 78 -1.69 3.94 17.13
C GLY A 78 -2.91 4.85 17.18
N PHE A 79 -2.86 6.00 17.87
CA PHE A 79 -4.01 6.90 17.92
C PHE A 79 -4.33 7.51 16.57
N LYS A 80 -3.30 7.85 15.76
CA LYS A 80 -3.51 8.43 14.43
C LYS A 80 -2.81 7.65 13.35
N MET A 81 -3.53 7.44 12.25
CA MET A 81 -3.10 6.70 11.07
C MET A 81 -3.26 7.54 9.82
N TRP A 82 -2.20 7.60 9.03
CA TRP A 82 -2.05 8.54 7.93
C TRP A 82 -1.79 7.84 6.61
N ALA A 83 -2.23 8.46 5.52
CA ALA A 83 -1.70 8.23 4.18
C ALA A 83 -0.83 9.42 3.78
N ILE A 84 0.38 9.16 3.31
CA ILE A 84 1.33 10.20 2.91
C ILE A 84 1.62 10.05 1.42
N GLN A 85 1.53 11.17 0.70
CA GLN A 85 1.92 11.27 -0.69
C GLN A 85 3.21 12.09 -0.79
N LEU A 86 4.18 11.56 -1.54
CA LEU A 86 5.43 12.25 -1.83
C LEU A 86 5.58 12.43 -3.36
N ASP A 87 6.33 13.44 -3.72
CA ASP A 87 6.80 13.61 -5.09
C ASP A 87 7.91 12.60 -5.39
N TRP A 88 7.79 11.83 -6.47
CA TRP A 88 8.76 10.81 -6.87
C TRP A 88 10.16 11.35 -7.13
N THR A 89 10.24 12.54 -7.74
CA THR A 89 11.51 13.11 -8.18
C THR A 89 12.30 13.74 -7.05
N THR A 90 11.58 14.40 -6.13
CA THR A 90 12.20 15.23 -5.08
C THR A 90 12.08 14.65 -3.67
N GLY A 91 11.21 13.65 -3.46
CA GLY A 91 10.88 13.11 -2.14
C GLY A 91 10.10 14.07 -1.25
N LYS A 92 9.68 15.24 -1.74
CA LYS A 92 8.95 16.22 -0.93
C LYS A 92 7.55 15.72 -0.61
N PRO A 93 7.10 15.83 0.66
CA PRO A 93 5.71 15.56 1.00
C PRO A 93 4.76 16.48 0.26
N LEU A 94 3.79 15.89 -0.45
CA LEU A 94 2.72 16.60 -1.16
C LEU A 94 1.43 16.62 -0.35
N LYS A 95 1.13 15.50 0.33
CA LYS A 95 -0.06 15.37 1.18
C LYS A 95 0.23 14.52 2.41
N LYS A 96 -0.38 14.87 3.52
CA LYS A 96 -0.47 14.08 4.74
C LYS A 96 -1.94 14.04 5.16
N ILE A 97 -2.59 12.89 4.98
CA ILE A 97 -4.03 12.71 5.13
C ILE A 97 -4.29 11.88 6.37
N LEU A 98 -4.97 12.42 7.36
CA LEU A 98 -5.46 11.66 8.50
C LEU A 98 -6.57 10.74 8.02
N VAL A 99 -6.29 9.43 8.02
CA VAL A 99 -7.25 8.41 7.58
C VAL A 99 -8.13 7.98 8.73
N PHE A 100 -7.49 7.59 9.85
CA PHE A 100 -8.21 7.15 11.05
C PHE A 100 -7.63 7.82 12.30
N GLU A 101 -8.54 8.12 13.22
CA GLU A 101 -8.26 8.45 14.61
C GLU A 101 -8.93 7.40 15.48
N ASN A 102 -8.20 6.85 16.44
CA ASN A 102 -8.62 5.77 17.30
C ASN A 102 -8.63 6.27 18.75
N LYS A 103 -9.67 5.90 19.51
CA LYS A 103 -9.71 6.18 20.96
C LYS A 103 -8.94 5.13 21.76
N GLU A 104 -9.03 3.88 21.30
CA GLU A 104 -8.45 2.71 21.96
C GLU A 104 -7.80 1.84 20.87
N PRO A 105 -6.53 2.12 20.49
CA PRO A 105 -5.81 1.29 19.54
C PRO A 105 -5.56 -0.11 20.10
N GLN A 106 -5.71 -1.15 19.26
CA GLN A 106 -5.29 -2.49 19.64
C GLN A 106 -3.77 -2.52 19.89
N PHE A 107 -3.33 -3.48 20.68
CA PHE A 107 -1.90 -3.71 20.88
C PHE A 107 -1.19 -3.97 19.54
N CYS A 108 -0.04 -3.34 19.36
CA CYS A 108 0.89 -3.61 18.27
C CYS A 108 2.26 -3.94 18.86
N HIS A 109 2.81 -5.08 18.47
CA HIS A 109 4.11 -5.52 18.99
C HIS A 109 5.21 -4.53 18.57
N PRO A 110 6.22 -4.23 19.44
CA PRO A 110 7.32 -3.30 19.10
C PRO A 110 8.09 -3.65 17.82
N MET A 111 8.11 -4.94 17.44
CA MET A 111 8.67 -5.42 16.15
C MET A 111 7.70 -5.29 14.97
N ASN A 112 6.62 -4.54 15.12
CA ASN A 112 5.66 -4.24 14.06
C ASN A 112 5.23 -2.78 14.12
N SER A 113 4.44 -2.35 13.18
CA SER A 113 3.86 -1.01 13.09
C SER A 113 2.38 -1.13 12.74
N TYR A 114 1.57 -0.19 13.22
CA TYR A 114 0.19 -0.05 12.76
C TYR A 114 0.10 0.24 11.25
N ALA A 115 1.18 0.74 10.65
CA ALA A 115 1.28 1.08 9.23
C ALA A 115 2.19 0.10 8.46
N THR A 116 2.13 -1.18 8.76
CA THR A 116 2.83 -2.24 8.02
C THR A 116 2.13 -2.64 6.72
N PRO A 117 0.78 -2.71 6.64
CA PRO A 117 0.12 -3.01 5.38
C PRO A 117 0.45 -1.99 4.29
N THR A 118 0.89 -2.49 3.15
CA THR A 118 1.22 -1.66 1.98
C THR A 118 -0.06 -1.13 1.34
N PRO A 119 -0.15 0.16 1.00
CA PRO A 119 -1.27 0.70 0.26
C PRO A 119 -1.34 0.12 -1.16
N VAL A 120 -2.49 0.27 -1.80
CA VAL A 120 -2.71 -0.20 -3.17
C VAL A 120 -3.30 0.93 -4.00
N ILE A 121 -2.83 1.06 -5.24
CA ILE A 121 -3.39 2.01 -6.20
C ILE A 121 -4.12 1.23 -7.30
N ALA A 122 -5.42 1.50 -7.46
CA ALA A 122 -6.19 0.99 -8.58
C ALA A 122 -7.09 2.11 -9.14
N GLY A 123 -7.05 2.29 -10.46
CA GLY A 123 -7.72 3.41 -11.12
C GLY A 123 -7.26 4.76 -10.55
N ASN A 124 -8.23 5.55 -10.11
CA ASN A 124 -8.01 6.86 -9.47
C ASN A 124 -8.14 6.81 -7.94
N GLN A 125 -7.93 5.65 -7.33
CA GLN A 125 -8.07 5.46 -5.89
C GLN A 125 -6.80 4.89 -5.28
N VAL A 126 -6.53 5.31 -4.05
CA VAL A 126 -5.54 4.70 -3.16
C VAL A 126 -6.30 4.02 -2.03
N PHE A 127 -6.07 2.72 -1.88
CA PHE A 127 -6.65 1.93 -0.79
C PHE A 127 -5.60 1.77 0.30
N VAL A 128 -5.98 2.10 1.52
CA VAL A 128 -5.14 1.98 2.71
C VAL A 128 -5.81 1.07 3.73
N HIS A 129 -5.01 0.25 4.38
CA HIS A 129 -5.48 -0.73 5.35
C HIS A 129 -4.64 -0.69 6.61
N PHE A 130 -5.29 -0.76 7.76
CA PHE A 130 -4.66 -0.73 9.08
C PHE A 130 -5.26 -1.85 9.98
N GLY A 131 -5.48 -3.02 9.40
CA GLY A 131 -6.09 -4.14 10.10
C GLY A 131 -7.47 -3.81 10.66
N SER A 132 -7.71 -4.19 11.89
CA SER A 132 -8.98 -3.95 12.60
C SER A 132 -9.29 -2.48 12.87
N HIS A 133 -8.33 -1.57 12.67
CA HIS A 133 -8.58 -0.13 12.77
C HIS A 133 -9.35 0.42 11.56
N GLY A 134 -9.21 -0.24 10.41
CA GLY A 134 -10.03 0.06 9.24
C GLY A 134 -9.33 -0.06 7.89
N THR A 135 -10.16 0.03 6.87
CA THR A 135 -9.77 0.10 5.45
C THR A 135 -10.47 1.30 4.83
N ALA A 136 -9.78 2.08 4.02
CA ALA A 136 -10.36 3.24 3.35
C ALA A 136 -9.89 3.35 1.89
N ALA A 137 -10.73 3.96 1.06
CA ALA A 137 -10.36 4.44 -0.26
C ALA A 137 -10.25 5.96 -0.26
N LEU A 138 -9.17 6.45 -0.84
CA LEU A 138 -8.90 7.87 -1.03
C LEU A 138 -8.85 8.18 -2.52
N ASP A 139 -9.35 9.33 -2.92
CA ASP A 139 -9.13 9.85 -4.27
C ASP A 139 -7.64 10.19 -4.44
N ILE A 140 -7.01 9.66 -5.47
CA ILE A 140 -5.55 9.78 -5.68
C ILE A 140 -5.09 11.21 -5.91
N ASN A 141 -5.96 12.07 -6.47
CA ASN A 141 -5.62 13.45 -6.81
C ASN A 141 -5.86 14.41 -5.65
N THR A 142 -7.03 14.32 -5.04
CA THR A 142 -7.45 15.23 -3.97
C THR A 142 -7.05 14.77 -2.59
N GLY A 143 -6.92 13.46 -2.37
CA GLY A 143 -6.72 12.83 -1.06
C GLY A 143 -8.01 12.71 -0.25
N ARG A 144 -9.16 13.12 -0.80
CA ARG A 144 -10.45 13.02 -0.13
C ARG A 144 -10.83 11.56 0.09
N LYS A 145 -11.30 11.23 1.28
CA LYS A 145 -11.83 9.90 1.61
C LYS A 145 -13.13 9.68 0.83
N ILE A 146 -13.18 8.60 0.04
CA ILE A 146 -14.33 8.19 -0.76
C ILE A 146 -15.24 7.32 0.08
N TRP A 147 -14.66 6.31 0.74
CA TRP A 147 -15.34 5.45 1.70
C TRP A 147 -14.37 4.93 2.75
N GLU A 148 -14.92 4.45 3.86
CA GLU A 148 -14.17 3.72 4.89
C GLU A 148 -14.99 2.56 5.44
N ARG A 149 -14.30 1.54 5.95
CA ARG A 149 -14.85 0.39 6.65
C ARG A 149 -14.06 0.17 7.93
N ARG A 150 -14.77 0.20 9.05
CA ARG A 150 -14.19 -0.01 10.39
C ARG A 150 -14.89 -1.12 11.16
N ASP A 151 -15.75 -1.86 10.50
CA ASP A 151 -16.60 -2.91 11.07
C ASP A 151 -15.95 -4.31 11.04
N PHE A 152 -14.89 -4.51 10.29
CA PHE A 152 -14.14 -5.75 10.25
C PHE A 152 -13.14 -5.81 11.40
N LYS A 153 -13.29 -6.81 12.28
CA LYS A 153 -12.48 -6.96 13.48
C LYS A 153 -11.87 -8.35 13.56
N CYS A 154 -10.65 -8.39 14.06
CA CYS A 154 -10.00 -9.56 14.63
C CYS A 154 -8.91 -9.07 15.58
N ASP A 155 -8.46 -9.93 16.49
CA ASP A 155 -7.35 -9.59 17.38
C ASP A 155 -6.02 -9.98 16.71
N HIS A 156 -5.37 -8.99 16.13
CA HIS A 156 -4.04 -9.15 15.53
C HIS A 156 -3.00 -9.29 16.64
N TYR A 157 -2.48 -10.48 16.87
CA TYR A 157 -1.52 -10.78 17.94
C TYR A 157 -0.29 -9.84 17.96
N ARG A 158 0.24 -9.51 16.79
CA ARG A 158 1.42 -8.62 16.66
C ARG A 158 1.14 -7.35 15.89
N GLY A 159 -0.12 -7.05 15.62
CA GLY A 159 -0.54 -6.00 14.73
C GLY A 159 -0.75 -6.49 13.29
N ALA A 160 -1.49 -5.71 12.52
CA ALA A 160 -1.80 -6.02 11.13
C ALA A 160 -0.54 -5.98 10.25
N ALA A 161 -0.46 -6.89 9.27
CA ALA A 161 0.63 -6.94 8.29
C ALA A 161 0.15 -7.20 6.85
N ALA A 162 -1.04 -7.77 6.70
CA ALA A 162 -1.58 -8.13 5.39
C ALA A 162 -1.90 -6.89 4.54
N SER A 163 -1.36 -6.87 3.34
CA SER A 163 -1.64 -5.80 2.37
C SER A 163 -2.87 -6.14 1.55
N PRO A 164 -3.75 -5.17 1.23
CA PRO A 164 -4.87 -5.39 0.32
C PRO A 164 -4.40 -5.82 -1.07
N ILE A 165 -5.23 -6.58 -1.77
CA ILE A 165 -4.97 -7.04 -3.13
C ILE A 165 -6.07 -6.51 -4.04
N PRO A 166 -5.76 -5.72 -5.08
CA PRO A 166 -6.73 -5.30 -6.07
C PRO A 166 -6.96 -6.44 -7.07
N HIS A 167 -8.22 -6.69 -7.42
CA HIS A 167 -8.57 -7.62 -8.48
C HIS A 167 -9.79 -7.08 -9.25
N LEU A 168 -9.59 -6.73 -10.52
CA LEU A 168 -10.60 -6.05 -11.34
C LEU A 168 -11.14 -4.81 -10.62
N ASP A 169 -12.44 -4.76 -10.34
CA ASP A 169 -13.15 -3.70 -9.62
C ASP A 169 -13.33 -3.99 -8.11
N THR A 170 -12.63 -5.02 -7.62
CA THR A 170 -12.71 -5.47 -6.23
C THR A 170 -11.40 -5.28 -5.46
N LEU A 171 -11.51 -5.19 -4.16
CA LEU A 171 -10.40 -5.15 -3.20
C LEU A 171 -10.53 -6.34 -2.25
N ILE A 172 -9.54 -7.19 -2.25
CA ILE A 172 -9.46 -8.34 -1.36
C ILE A 172 -8.63 -7.95 -0.16
N VAL A 173 -9.21 -8.11 1.04
CA VAL A 173 -8.56 -7.81 2.31
C VAL A 173 -8.69 -9.02 3.22
N HIS A 174 -7.58 -9.36 3.88
CA HIS A 174 -7.60 -10.50 4.73
C HIS A 174 -7.27 -10.15 6.17
N PHE A 175 -7.93 -10.83 7.09
CA PHE A 175 -7.86 -10.62 8.52
C PHE A 175 -7.44 -11.94 9.17
N ASP A 176 -6.21 -11.97 9.70
CA ASP A 176 -5.65 -13.12 10.40
C ASP A 176 -5.38 -12.74 11.86
N GLY A 177 -6.43 -12.84 12.66
CA GLY A 177 -6.33 -12.71 14.11
C GLY A 177 -6.09 -14.05 14.79
N HIS A 178 -5.71 -14.04 16.04
CA HIS A 178 -5.66 -15.28 16.81
C HIS A 178 -7.06 -15.75 17.24
N ASP A 179 -8.05 -14.88 17.19
CA ASP A 179 -9.47 -15.13 17.48
C ASP A 179 -10.27 -15.49 16.22
N LEU A 180 -10.15 -14.66 15.17
CA LEU A 180 -10.90 -14.77 13.93
C LEU A 180 -9.98 -14.67 12.72
N GLN A 181 -10.17 -15.59 11.76
CA GLN A 181 -9.46 -15.55 10.48
C GLN A 181 -10.48 -15.58 9.35
N TYR A 182 -10.43 -14.58 8.48
CA TYR A 182 -11.33 -14.49 7.34
C TYR A 182 -10.77 -13.58 6.25
N ILE A 183 -11.33 -13.69 5.08
CA ILE A 183 -11.04 -12.86 3.91
C ILE A 183 -12.33 -12.18 3.47
N VAL A 184 -12.23 -10.93 3.08
CA VAL A 184 -13.35 -10.16 2.54
C VAL A 184 -13.02 -9.61 1.16
N CYS A 185 -14.02 -9.60 0.29
CA CYS A 185 -13.97 -8.94 -1.00
C CYS A 185 -14.90 -7.72 -0.96
N LEU A 186 -14.34 -6.56 -1.23
CA LEU A 186 -15.03 -5.28 -1.21
C LEU A 186 -15.11 -4.71 -2.64
N SER A 187 -16.17 -3.99 -2.94
CA SER A 187 -16.23 -3.15 -4.13
C SER A 187 -15.24 -1.99 -3.99
N GLN A 188 -14.32 -1.81 -4.94
CA GLN A 188 -13.40 -0.66 -4.95
C GLN A 188 -14.16 0.67 -4.97
N LYS A 189 -15.26 0.74 -5.71
CA LYS A 189 -16.05 1.96 -5.87
C LYS A 189 -16.75 2.39 -4.58
N THR A 190 -17.29 1.43 -3.79
CA THR A 190 -18.23 1.75 -2.70
C THR A 190 -17.82 1.24 -1.32
N GLY A 191 -16.83 0.37 -1.25
CA GLY A 191 -16.46 -0.33 -0.01
C GLY A 191 -17.48 -1.37 0.46
N LYS A 192 -18.56 -1.61 -0.29
CA LYS A 192 -19.56 -2.62 0.06
C LYS A 192 -18.97 -4.02 -0.04
N THR A 193 -19.32 -4.88 0.93
CA THR A 193 -18.93 -6.29 0.91
C THR A 193 -19.64 -7.00 -0.22
N ILE A 194 -18.87 -7.66 -1.07
CA ILE A 194 -19.36 -8.56 -2.13
C ILE A 194 -19.50 -9.97 -1.56
N TRP A 195 -18.46 -10.42 -0.87
CA TRP A 195 -18.46 -11.67 -0.12
C TRP A 195 -17.49 -11.62 1.06
N LYS A 196 -17.73 -12.47 2.04
CA LYS A 196 -16.84 -12.76 3.17
C LYS A 196 -16.70 -14.27 3.30
N LYS A 197 -15.49 -14.76 3.52
CA LYS A 197 -15.21 -16.19 3.72
C LYS A 197 -14.34 -16.35 4.96
N GLU A 198 -14.82 -17.13 5.89
CA GLU A 198 -14.05 -17.52 7.07
C GLU A 198 -13.10 -18.67 6.72
N ARG A 199 -11.96 -18.69 7.36
CA ARG A 199 -11.01 -19.79 7.24
C ARG A 199 -11.56 -20.96 8.08
N ALA A 200 -11.91 -22.05 7.40
CA ALA A 200 -12.46 -23.25 8.03
C ALA A 200 -11.38 -24.19 8.61
N TYR A 201 -10.14 -23.72 8.80
CA TYR A 201 -9.06 -24.56 9.30
C TYR A 201 -8.91 -24.33 10.80
N ASP A 202 -9.12 -25.38 11.58
CA ASP A 202 -8.81 -25.41 13.02
C ASP A 202 -7.32 -25.72 13.17
N PHE A 203 -6.55 -24.70 13.46
CA PHE A 203 -5.17 -24.89 13.93
C PHE A 203 -5.24 -25.43 15.35
N LYS A 204 -5.37 -26.71 15.51
CA LYS A 204 -5.18 -27.38 16.80
C LYS A 204 -3.77 -27.11 17.28
N THR A 205 -3.59 -26.03 17.98
CA THR A 205 -2.34 -25.80 18.72
C THR A 205 -2.49 -26.46 20.06
N ASP A 206 -1.62 -27.37 20.38
CA ASP A 206 -1.63 -28.17 21.59
C ASP A 206 -1.60 -27.37 22.91
N ASN A 207 -1.47 -26.06 22.85
CA ASN A 207 -1.27 -25.20 24.01
C ASN A 207 -2.26 -24.04 24.16
N GLY A 208 -3.37 -24.00 23.45
CA GLY A 208 -4.37 -22.90 23.62
C GLY A 208 -3.85 -21.47 23.36
N ASP A 209 -2.57 -21.31 23.13
CA ASP A 209 -1.89 -20.04 23.04
C ASP A 209 -1.82 -19.50 21.61
N ARG A 210 -2.40 -18.33 21.41
CA ARG A 210 -2.04 -17.23 20.45
C ARG A 210 -1.27 -17.57 19.16
N LYS A 211 -1.18 -18.85 18.77
CA LYS A 211 -0.39 -19.31 17.62
C LYS A 211 -1.19 -19.44 16.33
N LYS A 212 -2.40 -18.88 16.27
CA LYS A 212 -3.30 -18.98 15.11
C LYS A 212 -3.10 -17.85 14.08
N ALA A 213 -2.19 -16.93 14.31
CA ALA A 213 -1.91 -15.82 13.39
C ALA A 213 -0.52 -15.91 12.78
#